data_c9879b0559caf392ef318d6b3e29f4bb
#
_entry.id   c9879b0559caf392ef318d6b3e29f4bb
#
_cell.length_a   1.000
_cell.length_b   1.000
_cell.length_c   1.000
_cell.angle_alpha   90.00
_cell.angle_beta   90.00
_cell.angle_gamma   90.00
#
_symmetry.space_group_name_H-M   'P 1'
#
loop_
_entity.id
_entity.type
_entity.pdbx_description
1 polymer ?
#
loop_
_entity_poly.entity_id
_entity_poly.type
_entity_poly.pdbx_seq_one_letter_code
_entity_poly.pdbx_strand_id
1 'polypeptide(L)'
;MAGHFARIYRSIWDDHDFLALTPAARLTYFAITSSKKMSACGVVDHRPARWAKATGYDTGLIADVLGELQDARFIAVDHDTAEIAVRTYVKWDSLAEQPNRGVAVWNAWETIESDHLRRWLAAAFPPELWDATRNVGKRKGQSAVPSGALAYRDQPVEPTPERRSVPPEHPL
;
A
#
# COMPACT_ATOMS: atom_id res chain seq x y z
N MET A 1 -21.05 5.38 0.90
CA MET A 1 -20.55 5.94 2.16
C MET A 1 -19.18 5.35 2.42
N ALA A 2 -18.15 6.16 2.54
CA ALA A 2 -16.85 5.69 3.00
C ALA A 2 -17.02 5.11 4.40
N GLY A 3 -16.53 3.89 4.64
CA GLY A 3 -16.67 3.23 5.93
C GLY A 3 -16.05 4.06 7.06
N HIS A 4 -16.70 4.12 8.19
CA HIS A 4 -16.20 4.83 9.36
C HIS A 4 -15.13 4.03 10.14
N PHE A 5 -14.65 2.91 9.61
CA PHE A 5 -13.68 2.03 10.23
C PHE A 5 -12.68 1.48 9.21
N ALA A 6 -11.48 1.19 9.68
CA ALA A 6 -10.50 0.36 8.96
C ALA A 6 -10.52 -1.05 9.54
N ARG A 7 -10.42 -2.08 8.68
CA ARG A 7 -10.38 -3.48 9.13
C ARG A 7 -8.95 -3.86 9.52
N ILE A 8 -8.80 -4.48 10.68
CA ILE A 8 -7.57 -5.14 11.11
C ILE A 8 -7.89 -6.63 11.23
N TYR A 9 -7.23 -7.45 10.44
CA TYR A 9 -7.39 -8.89 10.51
C TYR A 9 -6.59 -9.45 11.70
N ARG A 10 -7.19 -10.39 12.45
CA ARG A 10 -6.54 -10.99 13.62
C ARG A 10 -5.24 -11.70 13.27
N SER A 11 -5.15 -12.27 12.07
CA SER A 11 -3.95 -12.95 11.54
C SER A 11 -2.71 -12.04 11.43
N ILE A 12 -2.83 -10.72 11.56
CA ILE A 12 -1.67 -9.83 11.61
C ILE A 12 -0.78 -10.13 12.82
N TRP A 13 -1.37 -10.67 13.89
CA TRP A 13 -0.64 -11.06 15.10
C TRP A 13 0.04 -12.42 14.98
N ASP A 14 -0.20 -13.14 13.90
CA ASP A 14 0.47 -14.41 13.55
C ASP A 14 1.52 -14.18 12.43
N ASP A 15 1.63 -12.95 11.91
CA ASP A 15 2.58 -12.57 10.86
C ASP A 15 3.95 -12.26 11.49
N HIS A 16 4.92 -13.14 11.25
CA HIS A 16 6.28 -13.02 11.80
C HIS A 16 6.97 -11.73 11.35
N ASP A 17 6.78 -11.29 10.09
CA ASP A 17 7.38 -10.08 9.56
C ASP A 17 6.79 -8.85 10.27
N PHE A 18 5.48 -8.85 10.53
CA PHE A 18 4.84 -7.78 11.30
C PHE A 18 5.30 -7.77 12.77
N LEU A 19 5.45 -8.94 13.37
CA LEU A 19 5.91 -9.06 14.76
C LEU A 19 7.40 -8.69 14.92
N ALA A 20 8.19 -8.75 13.86
CA ALA A 20 9.58 -8.31 13.86
C ALA A 20 9.73 -6.77 13.82
N LEU A 21 8.67 -6.04 13.40
CA LEU A 21 8.68 -4.58 13.38
C LEU A 21 8.73 -4.01 14.80
N THR A 22 9.34 -2.83 14.93
CA THR A 22 9.28 -2.06 16.19
C THR A 22 7.84 -1.66 16.53
N PRO A 23 7.51 -1.45 17.82
CA PRO A 23 6.19 -0.94 18.21
C PRO A 23 5.81 0.37 17.51
N ALA A 24 6.80 1.25 17.26
CA ALA A 24 6.60 2.49 16.53
C ALA A 24 6.22 2.24 15.07
N ALA A 25 6.86 1.29 14.40
CA ALA A 25 6.55 0.90 13.03
C ALA A 25 5.14 0.29 12.93
N ARG A 26 4.77 -0.60 13.84
CA ARG A 26 3.41 -1.19 13.88
C ARG A 26 2.34 -0.12 14.07
N LEU A 27 2.54 0.82 15.00
CA LEU A 27 1.58 1.91 15.23
C LEU A 27 1.47 2.82 14.00
N THR A 28 2.60 3.16 13.38
CA THR A 28 2.63 4.00 12.17
C THR A 28 1.97 3.27 11.00
N TYR A 29 2.19 1.97 10.84
CA TYR A 29 1.50 1.15 9.82
C TYR A 29 -0.02 1.22 10.00
N PHE A 30 -0.53 1.08 11.23
CA PHE A 30 -1.97 1.23 11.50
C PHE A 30 -2.47 2.65 11.23
N ALA A 31 -1.69 3.68 11.55
CA ALA A 31 -2.06 5.06 11.23
C ALA A 31 -2.16 5.31 9.72
N ILE A 32 -1.25 4.71 8.93
CA ILE A 32 -1.27 4.79 7.47
C ILE A 32 -2.50 4.06 6.92
N THR A 33 -2.69 2.78 7.28
CA THR A 33 -3.75 1.92 6.73
C THR A 33 -5.15 2.36 7.13
N SER A 34 -5.30 3.05 8.27
CA SER A 34 -6.57 3.63 8.74
C SER A 34 -6.79 5.08 8.30
N SER A 35 -5.92 5.62 7.47
CA SER A 35 -6.06 7.01 6.99
C SER A 35 -7.35 7.21 6.22
N LYS A 36 -8.08 8.31 6.53
CA LYS A 36 -9.26 8.72 5.76
C LYS A 36 -8.96 9.09 4.30
N LYS A 37 -7.69 9.27 3.96
CA LYS A 37 -7.21 9.58 2.60
C LYS A 37 -6.73 8.35 1.83
N MET A 38 -6.75 7.18 2.46
CA MET A 38 -6.38 5.93 1.81
C MET A 38 -7.28 5.66 0.62
N SER A 39 -6.68 5.46 -0.55
CA SER A 39 -7.41 5.12 -1.78
C SER A 39 -7.86 3.66 -1.76
N ALA A 40 -8.76 3.30 -2.66
CA ALA A 40 -9.24 1.92 -2.75
C ALA A 40 -8.14 0.90 -3.13
N CYS A 41 -7.08 1.34 -3.78
CA CYS A 41 -5.93 0.49 -4.12
C CYS A 41 -4.81 0.50 -3.07
N GLY A 42 -4.97 1.22 -1.95
CA GLY A 42 -3.98 1.24 -0.87
C GLY A 42 -2.87 2.27 -1.03
N VAL A 43 -3.16 3.38 -1.71
CA VAL A 43 -2.22 4.51 -1.86
C VAL A 43 -2.71 5.74 -1.11
N VAL A 44 -1.77 6.46 -0.51
CA VAL A 44 -2.03 7.71 0.24
C VAL A 44 -0.85 8.67 0.07
N ASP A 45 -1.11 9.98 0.21
CA ASP A 45 -0.05 11.01 0.16
C ASP A 45 1.04 10.76 1.22
N HIS A 46 2.30 10.85 0.82
CA HIS A 46 3.46 10.84 1.71
C HIS A 46 3.57 12.17 2.45
N ARG A 47 3.04 12.21 3.66
CA ARG A 47 3.07 13.39 4.55
C ARG A 47 3.53 12.99 5.95
N PRO A 48 4.83 12.95 6.23
CA PRO A 48 5.38 12.54 7.55
C PRO A 48 4.75 13.27 8.73
N ALA A 49 4.50 14.57 8.61
CA ALA A 49 3.84 15.36 9.64
C ALA A 49 2.42 14.87 9.99
N ARG A 50 1.71 14.23 9.04
CA ARG A 50 0.41 13.61 9.31
C ARG A 50 0.55 12.40 10.23
N TRP A 51 1.55 11.58 9.97
CA TRP A 51 1.83 10.38 10.76
C TRP A 51 2.37 10.74 12.13
N ALA A 52 3.27 11.74 12.21
CA ALA A 52 3.74 12.31 13.47
C ALA A 52 2.58 12.77 14.36
N LYS A 53 1.65 13.52 13.79
CA LYS A 53 0.43 13.96 14.52
C LYS A 53 -0.46 12.79 14.96
N ALA A 54 -0.60 11.77 14.12
CA ALA A 54 -1.49 10.64 14.40
C ALA A 54 -0.92 9.71 15.48
N THR A 55 0.40 9.52 15.52
CA THR A 55 1.09 8.58 16.43
C THR A 55 1.62 9.26 17.70
N GLY A 56 1.79 10.58 17.68
CA GLY A 56 2.45 11.33 18.77
C GLY A 56 3.97 11.28 18.70
N TYR A 57 4.56 10.71 17.65
CA TYR A 57 6.01 10.68 17.44
C TYR A 57 6.51 11.94 16.74
N ASP A 58 7.80 12.26 16.89
CA ASP A 58 8.43 13.33 16.10
C ASP A 58 8.66 12.89 14.64
N THR A 59 8.92 13.85 13.77
CA THR A 59 9.08 13.60 12.34
C THR A 59 10.35 12.83 11.98
N GLY A 60 11.40 12.92 12.81
CA GLY A 60 12.64 12.16 12.64
C GLY A 60 12.39 10.67 12.84
N LEU A 61 11.76 10.31 13.96
CA LEU A 61 11.36 8.92 14.22
C LEU A 61 10.40 8.39 13.13
N ILE A 62 9.48 9.22 12.65
CA ILE A 62 8.60 8.81 11.53
C ILE A 62 9.40 8.50 10.27
N ALA A 63 10.45 9.26 9.95
CA ALA A 63 11.29 8.96 8.79
C ALA A 63 12.00 7.60 8.93
N ASP A 64 12.55 7.30 10.11
CA ASP A 64 13.21 6.02 10.40
C ASP A 64 12.21 4.85 10.32
N VAL A 65 11.02 5.02 10.90
CA VAL A 65 9.94 4.04 10.89
C VAL A 65 9.42 3.76 9.48
N LEU A 66 9.27 4.78 8.64
CA LEU A 66 8.91 4.59 7.24
C LEU A 66 9.98 3.81 6.48
N GLY A 67 11.26 4.05 6.79
CA GLY A 67 12.36 3.23 6.29
C GLY A 67 12.23 1.76 6.70
N GLU A 68 12.01 1.49 7.99
CA GLU A 68 11.80 0.12 8.51
C GLU A 68 10.64 -0.59 7.80
N LEU A 69 9.49 0.10 7.62
CA LEU A 69 8.34 -0.44 6.92
C LEU A 69 8.61 -0.74 5.44
N GLN A 70 9.45 0.06 4.77
CA GLN A 70 9.88 -0.20 3.39
C GLN A 70 10.82 -1.41 3.31
N ASP A 71 11.82 -1.48 4.19
CA ASP A 71 12.79 -2.57 4.25
C ASP A 71 12.07 -3.92 4.50
N ALA A 72 11.06 -3.91 5.37
CA ALA A 72 10.17 -5.04 5.62
C ALA A 72 9.08 -5.25 4.54
N ARG A 73 9.03 -4.43 3.50
CA ARG A 73 8.10 -4.50 2.36
C ARG A 73 6.62 -4.38 2.73
N PHE A 74 6.29 -3.74 3.82
CA PHE A 74 4.90 -3.41 4.16
C PHE A 74 4.38 -2.24 3.34
N ILE A 75 5.26 -1.29 3.03
CA ILE A 75 4.96 -0.14 2.19
C ILE A 75 6.04 0.05 1.13
N ALA A 76 5.70 0.83 0.10
CA ALA A 76 6.66 1.46 -0.79
C ALA A 76 6.41 2.96 -0.81
N VAL A 77 7.45 3.77 -0.87
CA VAL A 77 7.38 5.24 -0.90
C VAL A 77 8.02 5.73 -2.17
N ASP A 78 7.32 6.61 -2.85
CA ASP A 78 7.88 7.43 -3.92
C ASP A 78 7.94 8.88 -3.45
N HIS A 79 9.16 9.41 -3.35
CA HIS A 79 9.39 10.76 -2.87
C HIS A 79 9.14 11.83 -3.93
N ASP A 80 9.28 11.47 -5.23
CA ASP A 80 9.09 12.41 -6.33
C ASP A 80 7.61 12.74 -6.53
N THR A 81 6.75 11.72 -6.42
CA THR A 81 5.29 11.90 -6.49
C THR A 81 4.66 12.12 -5.11
N ALA A 82 5.45 12.00 -4.04
CA ALA A 82 4.99 12.08 -2.66
C ALA A 82 3.81 11.11 -2.35
N GLU A 83 3.96 9.85 -2.76
CA GLU A 83 2.98 8.79 -2.56
C GLU A 83 3.54 7.65 -1.69
N ILE A 84 2.66 7.03 -0.89
CA ILE A 84 2.92 5.78 -0.16
C ILE A 84 1.93 4.73 -0.63
N ALA A 85 2.41 3.55 -1.01
CA ALA A 85 1.60 2.37 -1.31
C ALA A 85 1.74 1.31 -0.20
N VAL A 86 0.63 0.66 0.15
CA VAL A 86 0.56 -0.44 1.13
C VAL A 86 0.32 -1.75 0.41
N ARG A 87 1.29 -2.70 0.50
CA ARG A 87 1.30 -3.95 -0.27
C ARG A 87 0.06 -4.82 -0.10
N THR A 88 -0.37 -5.00 1.13
CA THR A 88 -1.41 -5.97 1.47
C THR A 88 -2.81 -5.37 1.60
N TYR A 89 -2.95 -4.06 1.33
CA TYR A 89 -4.22 -3.36 1.55
C TYR A 89 -5.38 -3.99 0.77
N VAL A 90 -5.16 -4.31 -0.49
CA VAL A 90 -6.19 -4.92 -1.36
C VAL A 90 -6.39 -6.40 -1.08
N LYS A 91 -5.34 -7.13 -0.67
CA LYS A 91 -5.41 -8.58 -0.39
C LYS A 91 -6.45 -8.93 0.68
N TRP A 92 -6.63 -8.04 1.65
CA TRP A 92 -7.52 -8.24 2.79
C TRP A 92 -8.92 -7.65 2.58
N ASP A 93 -9.17 -7.03 1.44
CA ASP A 93 -10.50 -6.58 1.09
C ASP A 93 -11.25 -7.73 0.39
N SER A 94 -12.42 -8.11 0.94
CA SER A 94 -13.27 -9.18 0.41
C SER A 94 -13.77 -8.83 -1.01
N LEU A 95 -12.90 -8.94 -2.01
CA LEU A 95 -13.23 -8.65 -3.42
C LEU A 95 -14.36 -9.55 -3.95
N ALA A 96 -14.39 -10.80 -3.47
CA ALA A 96 -15.43 -11.77 -3.84
C ALA A 96 -16.82 -11.40 -3.29
N GLU A 97 -16.88 -10.70 -2.15
CA GLU A 97 -18.14 -10.31 -1.50
C GLU A 97 -18.73 -9.00 -2.04
N GLN A 98 -17.92 -8.21 -2.74
CA GLN A 98 -18.31 -6.89 -3.25
C GLN A 98 -17.88 -6.71 -4.72
N PRO A 99 -18.75 -7.07 -5.69
CA PRO A 99 -18.42 -7.05 -7.12
C PRO A 99 -17.88 -5.71 -7.65
N ASN A 100 -18.30 -4.59 -7.04
CA ASN A 100 -17.82 -3.25 -7.43
C ASN A 100 -16.47 -2.87 -6.81
N ARG A 101 -15.94 -3.68 -5.89
CA ARG A 101 -14.69 -3.36 -5.19
C ARG A 101 -13.48 -3.43 -6.13
N GLY A 102 -13.40 -4.46 -6.97
CA GLY A 102 -12.35 -4.58 -7.97
C GLY A 102 -12.34 -3.41 -8.96
N VAL A 103 -13.53 -2.93 -9.37
CA VAL A 103 -13.63 -1.73 -10.20
C VAL A 103 -13.10 -0.49 -9.49
N ALA A 104 -13.44 -0.33 -8.20
CA ALA A 104 -12.96 0.80 -7.40
C ALA A 104 -11.43 0.77 -7.21
N VAL A 105 -10.85 -0.42 -7.01
CA VAL A 105 -9.40 -0.60 -6.91
C VAL A 105 -8.72 -0.18 -8.21
N TRP A 106 -9.20 -0.66 -9.36
CA TRP A 106 -8.60 -0.32 -10.65
C TRP A 106 -8.76 1.15 -11.02
N ASN A 107 -9.91 1.76 -10.73
CA ASN A 107 -10.09 3.19 -10.91
C ASN A 107 -9.11 4.01 -10.05
N ALA A 108 -8.88 3.60 -8.80
CA ALA A 108 -7.92 4.25 -7.92
C ALA A 108 -6.48 4.00 -8.38
N TRP A 109 -6.15 2.81 -8.91
CA TRP A 109 -4.84 2.50 -9.45
C TRP A 109 -4.47 3.41 -10.64
N GLU A 110 -5.42 3.74 -11.51
CA GLU A 110 -5.22 4.67 -12.63
C GLU A 110 -4.86 6.09 -12.18
N THR A 111 -5.20 6.48 -10.95
CA THR A 111 -4.89 7.81 -10.40
C THR A 111 -3.53 7.92 -9.72
N ILE A 112 -2.80 6.81 -9.56
CA ILE A 112 -1.45 6.82 -9.00
C ILE A 112 -0.52 7.57 -9.97
N GLU A 113 0.25 8.51 -9.47
CA GLU A 113 1.21 9.27 -10.29
C GLU A 113 2.50 8.48 -10.51
N SER A 114 2.97 7.76 -9.48
CA SER A 114 4.19 6.96 -9.51
C SER A 114 4.03 5.70 -10.36
N ASP A 115 4.79 5.60 -11.45
CA ASP A 115 4.87 4.39 -12.26
C ASP A 115 5.53 3.23 -11.50
N HIS A 116 6.49 3.53 -10.62
CA HIS A 116 7.09 2.56 -9.72
C HIS A 116 6.05 1.92 -8.80
N LEU A 117 5.23 2.73 -8.13
CA LEU A 117 4.19 2.22 -7.22
C LEU A 117 3.07 1.48 -7.96
N ARG A 118 2.73 1.90 -9.19
CA ARG A 118 1.80 1.13 -10.04
C ARG A 118 2.28 -0.28 -10.28
N ARG A 119 3.54 -0.46 -10.67
CA ARG A 119 4.16 -1.77 -10.89
C ARG A 119 4.20 -2.59 -9.62
N TRP A 120 4.68 -1.97 -8.54
CA TRP A 120 4.83 -2.64 -7.25
C TRP A 120 3.50 -3.17 -6.70
N LEU A 121 2.42 -2.39 -6.79
CA LEU A 121 1.08 -2.81 -6.40
C LEU A 121 0.52 -3.89 -7.32
N ALA A 122 0.64 -3.73 -8.63
CA ALA A 122 0.13 -4.70 -9.60
C ALA A 122 0.71 -6.10 -9.34
N ALA A 123 2.02 -6.19 -9.05
CA ALA A 123 2.66 -7.43 -8.71
C ALA A 123 2.20 -8.04 -7.36
N ALA A 124 1.67 -7.22 -6.45
CA ALA A 124 1.15 -7.64 -5.14
C ALA A 124 -0.35 -7.95 -5.14
N PHE A 125 -1.07 -7.61 -6.20
CA PHE A 125 -2.52 -7.77 -6.27
C PHE A 125 -2.94 -9.24 -6.31
N PRO A 126 -4.02 -9.61 -5.62
CA PRO A 126 -4.51 -10.97 -5.64
C PRO A 126 -5.08 -11.34 -7.03
N PRO A 127 -5.02 -12.63 -7.42
CA PRO A 127 -5.49 -13.09 -8.73
C PRO A 127 -6.93 -12.65 -9.07
N GLU A 128 -7.82 -12.65 -8.09
CA GLU A 128 -9.24 -12.31 -8.24
C GLU A 128 -9.44 -10.86 -8.73
N LEU A 129 -8.49 -9.97 -8.44
CA LEU A 129 -8.56 -8.59 -8.90
C LEU A 129 -8.38 -8.48 -10.41
N TRP A 130 -7.58 -9.37 -11.01
CA TRP A 130 -7.32 -9.38 -12.44
C TRP A 130 -8.52 -9.87 -13.25
N ASP A 131 -9.45 -10.58 -12.60
CA ASP A 131 -10.71 -11.05 -13.19
C ASP A 131 -11.88 -10.09 -12.92
N ALA A 132 -11.61 -8.92 -12.30
CA ALA A 132 -12.65 -7.95 -12.00
C ALA A 132 -13.35 -7.43 -13.26
N THR A 133 -14.68 -7.42 -13.24
CA THR A 133 -15.50 -6.97 -14.38
C THR A 133 -16.40 -5.81 -13.99
N ARG A 134 -16.68 -4.96 -14.97
CA ARG A 134 -17.63 -3.85 -14.84
C ARG A 134 -19.03 -4.35 -15.22
N ASN A 135 -19.97 -4.19 -14.30
CA ASN A 135 -21.38 -4.51 -14.52
C ASN A 135 -22.26 -3.26 -14.47
N VAL A 136 -21.94 -2.24 -15.29
CA VAL A 136 -22.66 -0.96 -15.31
C VAL A 136 -23.38 -0.80 -16.64
N GLY A 137 -24.71 -0.82 -16.64
CA GLY A 137 -25.54 -0.60 -17.82
C GLY A 137 -25.25 -1.58 -18.94
N LYS A 138 -24.97 -1.08 -20.16
CA LYS A 138 -24.63 -1.89 -21.34
C LYS A 138 -23.22 -2.53 -21.27
N ARG A 139 -22.38 -2.14 -20.32
CA ARG A 139 -21.01 -2.65 -20.15
C ARG A 139 -20.94 -3.83 -19.16
N LYS A 140 -21.87 -4.76 -19.26
CA LYS A 140 -21.87 -5.96 -18.44
C LYS A 140 -20.74 -6.90 -18.89
N GLY A 141 -19.97 -7.43 -17.93
CA GLY A 141 -18.90 -8.38 -18.19
C GLY A 141 -17.64 -7.79 -18.84
N GLN A 142 -17.55 -6.48 -19.03
CA GLN A 142 -16.31 -5.86 -19.53
C GLN A 142 -15.24 -5.87 -18.43
N SER A 143 -14.00 -6.23 -18.78
CA SER A 143 -12.86 -6.16 -17.84
C SER A 143 -12.77 -4.78 -17.20
N ALA A 144 -12.56 -4.77 -15.89
CA ALA A 144 -12.25 -3.56 -15.14
C ALA A 144 -10.76 -3.24 -15.14
N VAL A 145 -9.91 -4.20 -15.53
CA VAL A 145 -8.44 -4.06 -15.57
C VAL A 145 -8.05 -3.07 -16.66
N PRO A 146 -7.31 -2.00 -16.33
CA PRO A 146 -6.78 -1.09 -17.35
C PRO A 146 -5.78 -1.80 -18.25
N SER A 147 -5.78 -1.48 -19.54
CA SER A 147 -4.84 -2.07 -20.52
C SER A 147 -3.38 -1.85 -20.11
N GLY A 148 -3.04 -0.69 -19.53
CA GLY A 148 -1.71 -0.40 -19.02
C GLY A 148 -1.28 -1.28 -17.83
N ALA A 149 -2.23 -1.82 -17.04
CA ALA A 149 -1.92 -2.68 -15.92
C ALA A 149 -1.49 -4.09 -16.37
N LEU A 150 -1.99 -4.57 -17.50
CA LEU A 150 -1.67 -5.90 -18.02
C LEU A 150 -0.18 -6.08 -18.28
N ALA A 151 0.54 -5.00 -18.61
CA ALA A 151 1.98 -5.04 -18.80
C ALA A 151 2.77 -5.38 -17.51
N TYR A 152 2.15 -5.24 -16.34
CA TYR A 152 2.80 -5.48 -15.05
C TYR A 152 2.40 -6.80 -14.39
N ARG A 153 1.40 -7.50 -14.94
CA ARG A 153 0.84 -8.73 -14.36
C ARG A 153 1.89 -9.81 -14.11
N ASP A 154 2.81 -9.97 -15.05
CA ASP A 154 3.77 -11.06 -15.08
C ASP A 154 5.21 -10.58 -14.79
N GLN A 155 5.36 -9.33 -14.36
CA GLN A 155 6.66 -8.79 -14.02
C GLN A 155 7.05 -9.18 -12.58
N PRO A 156 8.30 -9.66 -12.36
CA PRO A 156 8.77 -9.88 -11.00
C PRO A 156 8.81 -8.54 -10.24
N VAL A 157 8.41 -8.58 -8.97
CA VAL A 157 8.58 -7.43 -8.06
C VAL A 157 10.07 -7.18 -7.93
N GLU A 158 10.56 -6.06 -8.47
CA GLU A 158 11.94 -5.67 -8.21
C GLU A 158 12.16 -5.53 -6.71
N PRO A 159 13.25 -6.09 -6.16
CA PRO A 159 13.59 -5.84 -4.77
C PRO A 159 13.76 -4.33 -4.59
N THR A 160 13.19 -3.79 -3.52
CA THR A 160 13.43 -2.40 -3.12
C THR A 160 14.95 -2.18 -3.10
N PRO A 161 15.48 -1.12 -3.74
CA PRO A 161 16.91 -0.89 -3.78
C PRO A 161 17.46 -0.92 -2.34
N GLU A 162 18.47 -1.76 -2.14
CA GLU A 162 19.12 -1.88 -0.83
C GLU A 162 19.55 -0.50 -0.36
N ARG A 163 19.10 -0.09 0.81
CA ARG A 163 19.70 1.05 1.50
C ARG A 163 21.20 0.77 1.58
N ARG A 164 22.02 1.59 0.92
CA ARG A 164 23.46 1.60 1.22
C ARG A 164 23.56 1.86 2.71
N SER A 165 23.97 0.85 3.45
CA SER A 165 24.30 0.99 4.86
C SER A 165 25.38 2.08 4.96
N VAL A 166 25.01 3.22 5.51
CA VAL A 166 26.00 4.22 5.93
C VAL A 166 26.76 3.54 7.07
N PRO A 167 28.08 3.35 6.96
CA PRO A 167 28.86 2.80 8.06
C PRO A 167 28.65 3.70 9.29
N PRO A 168 28.55 3.13 10.51
CA PRO A 168 28.49 3.94 11.70
C PRO A 168 29.75 4.82 11.76
N GLU A 169 29.57 6.14 11.79
CA GLU A 169 30.65 7.06 12.08
C GLU A 169 31.18 6.69 13.47
N HIS A 170 32.42 6.23 13.52
CA HIS A 170 33.09 6.03 14.78
C HIS A 170 33.28 7.41 15.44
N PRO A 171 32.78 7.65 16.68
CA PRO A 171 33.15 8.83 17.42
C PRO A 171 34.64 8.72 17.78
N LEU A 172 35.41 9.76 17.45
CA LEU A 172 36.77 9.99 17.93
C LEU A 172 36.76 10.33 19.42
#